data_b487e08c9d3b1c2b81669f513d96b9d4
#
_entry.id   b487e08c9d3b1c2b81669f513d96b9d4
#
_cell.length_a   1.000
_cell.length_b   1.000
_cell.length_c   1.000
_cell.angle_alpha   90.00
_cell.angle_beta   90.00
_cell.angle_gamma   90.00
#
_symmetry.space_group_name_H-M   'P 1'
#
loop_
_entity.id
_entity.type
_entity.pdbx_description
1 polymer ?
#
loop_
_entity_poly.entity_id
_entity_poly.type
_entity_poly.pdbx_seq_one_letter_code
_entity_poly.pdbx_strand_id
1 'polypeptide(L)'
;MAETMHRMMIFKAKTIWQMSQGIVIIPTQKGIIPDPSTIYPVLRSVYELLFIFRCIFVSSKNDLERELLFYLWKIRGYNNLIRIPDKELNKEYQDEKESAKVENRTLRIKIRELFDKLALSPSIIDTIENSMNNNTPALKGFVFEHCKHCDNITAFRSLDFSDGTMGMELSSASYIYSHYSAHSHPSFLGVKHFEEMYYSKDEDLFMKEILEYACIYLGRFMKDFCIYKDSYQSFYNQEASNINNILSRIIQIQQNTNF
;
A
#
# COMPACT_ATOMS: atom_id res chain seq x y z
N MET A 1 -9.00 -4.79 -11.67
CA MET A 1 -7.82 -4.39 -10.86
C MET A 1 -8.11 -4.37 -9.36
N ALA A 2 -9.16 -3.69 -8.87
CA ALA A 2 -9.50 -3.71 -7.45
C ALA A 2 -9.64 -5.14 -6.87
N GLU A 3 -10.29 -6.03 -7.59
CA GLU A 3 -10.40 -7.45 -7.21
C GLU A 3 -9.05 -8.18 -7.20
N THR A 4 -8.14 -7.83 -8.11
CA THR A 4 -6.77 -8.36 -8.09
C THR A 4 -6.03 -7.91 -6.84
N MET A 5 -6.15 -6.62 -6.47
CA MET A 5 -5.57 -6.10 -5.24
C MET A 5 -6.17 -6.77 -3.99
N HIS A 6 -7.48 -7.04 -4.00
CA HIS A 6 -8.14 -7.80 -2.95
C HIS A 6 -7.59 -9.23 -2.83
N ARG A 7 -7.42 -9.94 -3.94
CA ARG A 7 -6.79 -11.28 -3.94
C ARG A 7 -5.36 -11.23 -3.40
N MET A 8 -4.58 -10.24 -3.83
CA MET A 8 -3.22 -10.03 -3.30
C MET A 8 -3.24 -9.81 -1.78
N MET A 9 -4.21 -9.04 -1.27
CA MET A 9 -4.35 -8.80 0.16
C MET A 9 -4.66 -10.09 0.93
N ILE A 10 -5.56 -10.95 0.41
CA ILE A 10 -5.86 -12.26 1.00
C ILE A 10 -4.59 -13.14 1.08
N PHE A 11 -3.80 -13.21 0.00
CA PHE A 11 -2.56 -13.99 0.00
C PHE A 11 -1.57 -13.47 1.04
N LYS A 12 -1.39 -12.15 1.13
CA LYS A 12 -0.51 -11.52 2.13
C LYS A 12 -0.98 -11.79 3.56
N ALA A 13 -2.29 -11.70 3.82
CA ALA A 13 -2.88 -12.05 5.12
C ALA A 13 -2.57 -13.49 5.50
N LYS A 14 -2.80 -14.43 4.57
CA LYS A 14 -2.48 -15.84 4.78
C LYS A 14 -1.00 -16.07 5.03
N THR A 15 -0.13 -15.38 4.32
CA THR A 15 1.33 -15.47 4.51
C THR A 15 1.71 -15.01 5.90
N ILE A 16 1.23 -13.83 6.35
CA ILE A 16 1.50 -13.32 7.71
C ILE A 16 1.02 -14.34 8.75
N TRP A 17 -0.20 -14.87 8.59
CA TRP A 17 -0.74 -15.88 9.50
C TRP A 17 0.14 -17.14 9.54
N GLN A 18 0.56 -17.67 8.40
CA GLN A 18 1.42 -18.85 8.34
C GLN A 18 2.79 -18.60 8.99
N MET A 19 3.40 -17.46 8.70
CA MET A 19 4.71 -17.09 9.26
C MET A 19 4.64 -16.82 10.76
N SER A 20 3.53 -16.29 11.26
CA SER A 20 3.34 -16.05 12.71
C SER A 20 3.26 -17.32 13.53
N GLN A 21 3.04 -18.48 12.90
CA GLN A 21 3.09 -19.78 13.61
C GLN A 21 4.52 -20.21 13.93
N GLY A 22 5.53 -19.47 13.44
CA GLY A 22 6.95 -19.74 13.66
C GLY A 22 7.52 -20.84 12.76
N ILE A 23 8.82 -21.01 12.86
CA ILE A 23 9.60 -21.98 12.09
C ILE A 23 10.39 -22.91 13.02
N VAL A 24 10.57 -24.14 12.60
CA VAL A 24 11.48 -25.09 13.25
C VAL A 24 12.85 -24.95 12.61
N ILE A 25 13.78 -24.29 13.30
CA ILE A 25 15.14 -24.05 12.78
C ILE A 25 15.98 -25.32 12.87
N ILE A 26 15.85 -26.06 13.99
CA ILE A 26 16.62 -27.27 14.23
C ILE A 26 15.65 -28.41 14.60
N PRO A 27 15.56 -29.50 13.79
CA PRO A 27 14.61 -30.58 14.05
C PRO A 27 14.78 -31.28 15.41
N THR A 28 15.96 -31.16 16.00
CA THR A 28 16.29 -31.76 17.32
C THR A 28 16.01 -30.87 18.51
N GLN A 29 15.78 -29.55 18.27
CA GLN A 29 15.37 -28.63 19.34
C GLN A 29 13.83 -28.52 19.34
N LYS A 30 13.24 -28.88 20.50
CA LYS A 30 11.81 -28.69 20.73
C LYS A 30 11.53 -27.18 20.89
N GLY A 31 11.18 -26.52 19.81
CA GLY A 31 10.77 -25.12 19.86
C GLY A 31 10.44 -24.61 18.48
N ILE A 32 9.32 -23.91 18.36
CA ILE A 32 8.94 -23.11 17.21
C ILE A 32 9.39 -21.68 17.57
N ILE A 33 10.27 -21.11 16.76
CA ILE A 33 10.76 -19.75 16.96
C ILE A 33 10.04 -18.86 15.96
N PRO A 34 9.24 -17.88 16.40
CA PRO A 34 8.71 -16.87 15.53
C PRO A 34 9.86 -16.00 14.99
N ASP A 35 9.79 -15.65 13.71
CA ASP A 35 10.75 -14.74 13.08
C ASP A 35 10.03 -13.47 12.59
N PRO A 36 9.91 -12.44 13.43
CA PRO A 36 9.32 -11.17 13.06
C PRO A 36 10.03 -10.49 11.88
N SER A 37 11.35 -10.65 11.76
CA SER A 37 12.14 -10.00 10.72
C SER A 37 11.70 -10.41 9.30
N THR A 38 11.30 -11.66 9.13
CA THR A 38 10.78 -12.19 7.87
C THR A 38 9.35 -11.70 7.57
N ILE A 39 8.58 -11.33 8.60
CA ILE A 39 7.19 -10.87 8.41
C ILE A 39 7.13 -9.39 8.06
N TYR A 40 8.05 -8.56 8.54
CA TYR A 40 8.07 -7.11 8.26
C TYR A 40 8.01 -6.74 6.77
N PRO A 41 8.74 -7.39 5.84
CA PRO A 41 8.62 -7.13 4.40
C PRO A 41 7.21 -7.40 3.86
N VAL A 42 6.54 -8.44 4.35
CA VAL A 42 5.18 -8.77 3.96
C VAL A 42 4.20 -7.72 4.52
N LEU A 43 4.36 -7.36 5.79
CA LEU A 43 3.53 -6.34 6.43
C LEU A 43 3.68 -4.96 5.76
N ARG A 44 4.92 -4.57 5.42
CA ARG A 44 5.19 -3.40 4.61
C ARG A 44 4.44 -3.44 3.28
N SER A 45 4.46 -4.57 2.58
CA SER A 45 3.79 -4.70 1.30
C SER A 45 2.26 -4.74 1.42
N VAL A 46 1.70 -5.13 2.57
CA VAL A 46 0.28 -4.96 2.92
C VAL A 46 -0.06 -3.47 3.05
N TYR A 47 0.76 -2.73 3.80
CA TYR A 47 0.60 -1.29 3.96
C TYR A 47 0.65 -0.55 2.60
N GLU A 48 1.66 -0.83 1.78
CA GLU A 48 1.82 -0.21 0.45
C GLU A 48 0.62 -0.51 -0.46
N LEU A 49 0.10 -1.74 -0.43
CA LEU A 49 -1.07 -2.13 -1.20
C LEU A 49 -2.34 -1.40 -0.73
N LEU A 50 -2.56 -1.30 0.58
CA LEU A 50 -3.65 -0.53 1.16
C LEU A 50 -3.54 0.95 0.76
N PHE A 51 -2.35 1.53 0.87
CA PHE A 51 -2.11 2.93 0.51
C PHE A 51 -2.47 3.21 -0.96
N ILE A 52 -1.98 2.40 -1.90
CA ILE A 52 -2.30 2.55 -3.33
C ILE A 52 -3.79 2.34 -3.59
N PHE A 53 -4.40 1.34 -2.95
CA PHE A 53 -5.85 1.11 -3.07
C PHE A 53 -6.64 2.36 -2.65
N ARG A 54 -6.29 2.96 -1.52
CA ARG A 54 -6.94 4.17 -1.01
C ARG A 54 -6.73 5.37 -1.94
N CYS A 55 -5.52 5.56 -2.45
CA CYS A 55 -5.24 6.63 -3.41
C CYS A 55 -6.14 6.55 -4.65
N ILE A 56 -6.37 5.35 -5.17
CA ILE A 56 -7.10 5.18 -6.43
C ILE A 56 -8.61 5.08 -6.21
N PHE A 57 -9.05 4.25 -5.24
CA PHE A 57 -10.44 3.82 -5.14
C PHE A 57 -11.23 4.53 -4.02
N VAL A 58 -10.54 5.09 -3.03
CA VAL A 58 -11.19 5.73 -1.87
C VAL A 58 -11.11 7.25 -1.95
N SER A 59 -9.97 7.82 -2.38
CA SER A 59 -9.79 9.27 -2.44
C SER A 59 -10.50 9.93 -3.62
N SER A 60 -10.77 9.17 -4.69
CA SER A 60 -11.49 9.68 -5.86
C SER A 60 -12.97 9.92 -5.54
N LYS A 61 -13.49 11.09 -5.92
CA LYS A 61 -14.90 11.43 -5.72
C LYS A 61 -15.84 10.91 -6.81
N ASN A 62 -15.29 10.63 -8.00
CA ASN A 62 -16.05 10.14 -9.13
C ASN A 62 -15.21 9.18 -10.01
N ASP A 63 -15.86 8.60 -11.01
CA ASP A 63 -15.24 7.60 -11.89
C ASP A 63 -14.13 8.19 -12.77
N LEU A 64 -14.25 9.45 -13.23
CA LEU A 64 -13.24 10.10 -14.06
C LEU A 64 -11.94 10.36 -13.29
N GLU A 65 -12.05 10.82 -12.04
CA GLU A 65 -10.89 10.96 -11.14
C GLU A 65 -10.23 9.61 -10.88
N ARG A 66 -11.02 8.58 -10.58
CA ARG A 66 -10.53 7.22 -10.36
C ARG A 66 -9.79 6.69 -11.56
N GLU A 67 -10.35 6.89 -12.76
CA GLU A 67 -9.73 6.46 -14.01
C GLU A 67 -8.39 7.17 -14.24
N LEU A 68 -8.33 8.49 -14.01
CA LEU A 68 -7.11 9.26 -14.13
C LEU A 68 -6.03 8.81 -13.14
N LEU A 69 -6.36 8.66 -11.85
CA LEU A 69 -5.44 8.19 -10.82
C LEU A 69 -4.92 6.78 -11.14
N PHE A 70 -5.80 5.90 -11.62
CA PHE A 70 -5.44 4.55 -12.03
C PHE A 70 -4.49 4.55 -13.24
N TYR A 71 -4.72 5.39 -14.25
CA TYR A 71 -3.84 5.49 -15.40
C TYR A 71 -2.47 6.06 -15.03
N LEU A 72 -2.41 7.04 -14.13
CA LEU A 72 -1.15 7.57 -13.62
C LEU A 72 -0.33 6.49 -12.88
N TRP A 73 -0.99 5.68 -12.07
CA TRP A 73 -0.35 4.55 -11.40
C TRP A 73 0.18 3.51 -12.40
N LYS A 74 -0.60 3.18 -13.45
CA LYS A 74 -0.15 2.27 -14.54
C LYS A 74 1.06 2.83 -15.29
N ILE A 75 1.02 4.11 -15.69
CA ILE A 75 2.16 4.76 -16.38
C ILE A 75 3.42 4.64 -15.55
N ARG A 76 3.30 4.81 -14.25
CA ARG A 76 4.44 4.69 -13.34
C ARG A 76 5.02 3.29 -13.29
N GLY A 77 4.17 2.28 -13.25
CA GLY A 77 4.59 0.88 -13.36
C GLY A 77 5.31 0.60 -14.67
N TYR A 78 4.74 1.05 -15.80
CA TYR A 78 5.36 0.90 -17.11
C TYR A 78 6.67 1.67 -17.24
N ASN A 79 6.77 2.89 -16.69
CA ASN A 79 8.02 3.63 -16.69
C ASN A 79 9.15 2.88 -15.96
N ASN A 80 8.86 2.17 -14.88
CA ASN A 80 9.84 1.37 -14.17
C ASN A 80 10.35 0.21 -15.06
N LEU A 81 9.45 -0.51 -15.75
CA LEU A 81 9.83 -1.59 -16.66
C LEU A 81 10.62 -1.05 -17.88
N ILE A 82 10.17 0.05 -18.47
CA ILE A 82 10.81 0.65 -19.66
C ILE A 82 12.26 1.07 -19.39
N ARG A 83 12.60 1.43 -18.17
CA ARG A 83 13.95 1.87 -17.77
C ARG A 83 14.96 0.75 -17.62
N ILE A 84 14.53 -0.48 -17.41
CA ILE A 84 15.46 -1.60 -17.26
C ILE A 84 16.26 -1.72 -18.58
N PRO A 85 17.60 -1.74 -18.54
CA PRO A 85 18.41 -1.89 -19.75
C PRO A 85 18.12 -3.19 -20.50
N ASP A 86 18.00 -3.15 -21.82
CA ASP A 86 17.65 -4.34 -22.63
C ASP A 86 18.63 -5.51 -22.46
N LYS A 87 19.91 -5.20 -22.20
CA LYS A 87 20.95 -6.19 -21.92
C LYS A 87 20.72 -7.00 -20.64
N GLU A 88 19.88 -6.51 -19.75
CA GLU A 88 19.54 -7.18 -18.49
C GLU A 88 18.25 -8.01 -18.60
N LEU A 89 17.58 -7.98 -19.76
CA LEU A 89 16.30 -8.63 -19.99
C LEU A 89 16.46 -9.83 -20.93
N ASN A 90 15.78 -10.92 -20.61
CA ASN A 90 15.55 -12.00 -21.56
C ASN A 90 14.52 -11.57 -22.63
N LYS A 91 14.33 -12.39 -23.68
CA LYS A 91 13.45 -12.06 -24.79
C LYS A 91 12.00 -11.78 -24.37
N GLU A 92 11.47 -12.58 -23.46
CA GLU A 92 10.09 -12.43 -22.96
C GLU A 92 9.87 -11.08 -22.29
N TYR A 93 10.79 -10.66 -21.42
CA TYR A 93 10.74 -9.35 -20.77
C TYR A 93 11.02 -8.18 -21.73
N GLN A 94 11.77 -8.40 -22.80
CA GLN A 94 11.94 -7.40 -23.86
C GLN A 94 10.62 -7.18 -24.60
N ASP A 95 9.90 -8.24 -24.94
CA ASP A 95 8.59 -8.18 -25.59
C ASP A 95 7.56 -7.49 -24.67
N GLU A 96 7.57 -7.80 -23.36
CA GLU A 96 6.74 -7.13 -22.35
C GLU A 96 7.06 -5.63 -22.27
N LYS A 97 8.34 -5.26 -22.30
CA LYS A 97 8.79 -3.87 -22.31
C LYS A 97 8.31 -3.10 -23.54
N GLU A 98 8.38 -3.69 -24.73
CA GLU A 98 7.84 -3.06 -25.95
C GLU A 98 6.31 -2.87 -25.86
N SER A 99 5.59 -3.88 -25.36
CA SER A 99 4.16 -3.75 -25.06
C SER A 99 3.89 -2.62 -24.08
N ALA A 100 4.68 -2.51 -23.02
CA ALA A 100 4.56 -1.44 -22.02
C ALA A 100 4.79 -0.05 -22.62
N LYS A 101 5.69 0.10 -23.60
CA LYS A 101 5.88 1.39 -24.33
C LYS A 101 4.65 1.79 -25.12
N VAL A 102 4.00 0.83 -25.80
CA VAL A 102 2.76 1.08 -26.55
C VAL A 102 1.62 1.47 -25.60
N GLU A 103 1.42 0.70 -24.55
CA GLU A 103 0.40 0.98 -23.54
C GLU A 103 0.62 2.34 -22.87
N ASN A 104 1.85 2.68 -22.52
CA ASN A 104 2.19 3.98 -21.92
C ASN A 104 1.77 5.16 -22.83
N ARG A 105 2.04 5.06 -24.15
CA ARG A 105 1.60 6.08 -25.12
C ARG A 105 0.08 6.21 -25.17
N THR A 106 -0.61 5.08 -25.22
CA THR A 106 -2.09 5.02 -25.25
C THR A 106 -2.68 5.64 -23.98
N LEU A 107 -2.13 5.33 -22.82
CA LEU A 107 -2.60 5.88 -21.55
C LEU A 107 -2.39 7.41 -21.47
N ARG A 108 -1.27 7.93 -22.00
CA ARG A 108 -1.02 9.38 -22.03
C ARG A 108 -2.07 10.12 -22.88
N ILE A 109 -2.53 9.54 -23.96
CA ILE A 109 -3.63 10.11 -24.78
C ILE A 109 -4.92 10.13 -23.95
N LYS A 110 -5.30 9.01 -23.34
CA LYS A 110 -6.50 8.92 -22.51
C LYS A 110 -6.47 9.87 -21.31
N ILE A 111 -5.32 10.07 -20.70
CA ILE A 111 -5.16 11.04 -19.60
C ILE A 111 -5.45 12.46 -20.06
N ARG A 112 -4.98 12.86 -21.25
CA ARG A 112 -5.27 14.20 -21.79
C ARG A 112 -6.76 14.40 -22.09
N GLU A 113 -7.44 13.38 -22.59
CA GLU A 113 -8.90 13.42 -22.75
C GLU A 113 -9.65 13.59 -21.42
N LEU A 114 -9.09 13.05 -20.33
CA LEU A 114 -9.66 13.20 -18.98
C LEU A 114 -9.42 14.60 -18.40
N PHE A 115 -8.37 15.30 -18.80
CA PHE A 115 -8.14 16.69 -18.38
C PHE A 115 -9.30 17.60 -18.76
N ASP A 116 -9.78 17.46 -20.01
CA ASP A 116 -10.91 18.25 -20.52
C ASP A 116 -12.23 17.86 -19.82
N LYS A 117 -12.47 16.56 -19.65
CA LYS A 117 -13.68 16.04 -18.97
C LYS A 117 -13.77 16.46 -17.50
N LEU A 118 -12.62 16.58 -16.83
CA LEU A 118 -12.52 17.00 -15.42
C LEU A 118 -12.39 18.52 -15.28
N ALA A 119 -12.33 19.27 -16.38
CA ALA A 119 -12.12 20.72 -16.41
C ALA A 119 -10.94 21.18 -15.53
N LEU A 120 -9.80 20.47 -15.63
CA LEU A 120 -8.63 20.74 -14.82
C LEU A 120 -7.99 22.08 -15.21
N SER A 121 -7.52 22.83 -14.22
CA SER A 121 -6.76 24.06 -14.47
C SER A 121 -5.40 23.76 -15.11
N PRO A 122 -4.83 24.69 -15.90
CA PRO A 122 -3.51 24.51 -16.52
C PRO A 122 -2.41 24.15 -15.51
N SER A 123 -2.43 24.73 -14.32
CA SER A 123 -1.44 24.46 -13.28
C SER A 123 -1.52 23.00 -12.74
N ILE A 124 -2.73 22.46 -12.66
CA ILE A 124 -2.92 21.04 -12.27
C ILE A 124 -2.45 20.12 -13.37
N ILE A 125 -2.79 20.44 -14.63
CA ILE A 125 -2.33 19.68 -15.80
C ILE A 125 -0.79 19.63 -15.86
N ASP A 126 -0.12 20.77 -15.71
CA ASP A 126 1.35 20.84 -15.67
C ASP A 126 1.94 19.98 -14.56
N THR A 127 1.33 19.99 -13.38
CA THR A 127 1.76 19.16 -12.25
C THR A 127 1.63 17.66 -12.55
N ILE A 128 0.52 17.26 -13.18
CA ILE A 128 0.29 15.87 -13.59
C ILE A 128 1.28 15.46 -14.68
N GLU A 129 1.48 16.29 -15.72
CA GLU A 129 2.43 15.98 -16.80
C GLU A 129 3.87 15.87 -16.28
N ASN A 130 4.27 16.77 -15.39
CA ASN A 130 5.56 16.68 -14.70
C ASN A 130 5.69 15.38 -13.89
N SER A 131 4.64 14.98 -13.20
CA SER A 131 4.60 13.73 -12.45
C SER A 131 4.73 12.49 -13.35
N MET A 132 4.11 12.49 -14.54
CA MET A 132 4.24 11.41 -15.52
C MET A 132 5.64 11.30 -16.11
N ASN A 133 6.34 12.43 -16.24
CA ASN A 133 7.68 12.51 -16.83
C ASN A 133 8.80 12.36 -15.79
N ASN A 134 8.45 12.52 -14.51
CA ASN A 134 9.45 12.47 -13.45
C ASN A 134 10.03 11.05 -13.31
N ASN A 135 11.36 11.01 -13.38
CA ASN A 135 12.15 9.79 -13.43
C ASN A 135 12.44 9.17 -12.05
N THR A 136 11.77 9.59 -10.98
CA THR A 136 11.99 8.98 -9.67
C THR A 136 11.41 7.56 -9.61
N PRO A 137 12.18 6.56 -9.20
CA PRO A 137 11.72 5.17 -9.14
C PRO A 137 10.74 4.88 -8.00
N ALA A 138 10.53 5.84 -7.09
CA ALA A 138 9.65 5.63 -5.95
C ALA A 138 8.20 5.43 -6.38
N LEU A 139 7.61 4.33 -5.97
CA LEU A 139 6.16 4.14 -6.04
C LEU A 139 5.51 5.20 -5.15
N LYS A 140 4.65 6.02 -5.75
CA LYS A 140 3.93 7.08 -5.05
C LYS A 140 2.44 6.92 -5.32
N GLY A 141 1.64 7.29 -4.36
CA GLY A 141 0.22 7.51 -4.57
C GLY A 141 -0.04 8.88 -5.19
N PHE A 142 -1.21 9.05 -5.75
CA PHE A 142 -1.68 10.32 -6.28
C PHE A 142 -3.06 10.61 -5.71
N VAL A 143 -3.32 11.88 -5.41
CA VAL A 143 -4.62 12.33 -4.91
C VAL A 143 -4.98 13.70 -5.47
N PHE A 144 -6.28 13.95 -5.59
CA PHE A 144 -6.82 15.26 -5.81
C PHE A 144 -7.23 15.90 -4.50
N GLU A 145 -6.97 17.21 -4.37
CA GLU A 145 -7.57 18.03 -3.33
C GLU A 145 -8.77 18.78 -3.90
N HIS A 146 -9.82 18.88 -3.12
CA HIS A 146 -11.07 19.50 -3.54
C HIS A 146 -11.42 20.72 -2.68
N CYS A 147 -12.09 21.67 -3.31
CA CYS A 147 -12.71 22.77 -2.58
C CYS A 147 -13.75 22.23 -1.59
N LYS A 148 -13.74 22.75 -0.37
CA LYS A 148 -14.69 22.34 0.67
C LYS A 148 -16.15 22.73 0.37
N HIS A 149 -16.36 23.68 -0.55
CA HIS A 149 -17.68 24.28 -0.81
C HIS A 149 -18.28 23.93 -2.17
N CYS A 150 -17.47 23.54 -3.16
CA CYS A 150 -17.95 23.37 -4.54
C CYS A 150 -17.45 22.09 -5.23
N ASP A 151 -16.81 21.20 -4.51
CA ASP A 151 -16.24 19.93 -5.00
C ASP A 151 -15.26 20.04 -6.18
N ASN A 152 -14.93 21.25 -6.64
CA ASN A 152 -13.96 21.45 -7.70
C ASN A 152 -12.57 20.98 -7.26
N ILE A 153 -11.83 20.39 -8.18
CA ILE A 153 -10.44 20.01 -7.96
C ILE A 153 -9.60 21.28 -7.83
N THR A 154 -8.92 21.43 -6.70
CA THR A 154 -8.08 22.60 -6.40
C THR A 154 -6.60 22.34 -6.50
N ALA A 155 -6.18 21.08 -6.27
CA ALA A 155 -4.79 20.67 -6.40
C ALA A 155 -4.66 19.19 -6.75
N PHE A 156 -3.48 18.82 -7.23
CA PHE A 156 -3.05 17.45 -7.42
C PHE A 156 -1.74 17.24 -6.64
N ARG A 157 -1.66 16.14 -5.90
CA ARG A 157 -0.49 15.83 -5.09
C ARG A 157 0.02 14.41 -5.35
N SER A 158 1.34 14.30 -5.36
CA SER A 158 2.03 13.01 -5.28
C SER A 158 2.37 12.74 -3.81
N LEU A 159 2.04 11.56 -3.33
CA LEU A 159 2.22 11.15 -1.93
C LEU A 159 3.23 10.00 -1.85
N ASP A 160 4.15 10.08 -0.90
CA ASP A 160 5.03 8.97 -0.54
C ASP A 160 4.32 8.03 0.47
N PHE A 161 4.80 6.79 0.58
CA PHE A 161 4.27 5.84 1.56
C PHE A 161 4.43 6.31 3.02
N SER A 162 5.36 7.22 3.27
CA SER A 162 5.56 7.86 4.57
C SER A 162 4.57 9.00 4.86
N ASP A 163 3.84 9.46 3.83
CA ASP A 163 2.87 10.55 3.97
C ASP A 163 1.58 10.11 4.65
N GLY A 164 1.60 9.51 5.78
CA GLY A 164 0.50 8.90 6.54
C GLY A 164 -0.88 9.56 6.54
N THR A 165 -1.05 10.58 5.68
CA THR A 165 -2.23 11.46 5.58
C THR A 165 -3.43 10.85 4.87
N MET A 166 -3.30 9.65 4.26
CA MET A 166 -4.39 9.01 3.51
C MET A 166 -5.49 8.42 4.42
N GLY A 167 -5.80 9.09 5.53
CA GLY A 167 -6.91 8.70 6.38
C GLY A 167 -6.72 7.33 7.04
N MET A 168 -5.47 6.90 7.22
CA MET A 168 -5.20 5.70 8.00
C MET A 168 -5.39 5.95 9.50
N GLU A 169 -5.62 7.22 9.88
CA GLU A 169 -5.87 7.68 11.25
C GLU A 169 -4.76 7.26 12.24
N LEU A 170 -3.61 6.87 11.70
CA LEU A 170 -2.43 6.49 12.47
C LEU A 170 -1.51 7.71 12.56
N SER A 171 -1.46 8.32 13.70
CA SER A 171 -0.57 9.48 13.99
C SER A 171 0.91 9.18 13.79
N SER A 172 1.27 7.90 13.67
CA SER A 172 2.64 7.40 13.55
C SER A 172 2.94 6.69 12.22
N ALA A 173 2.11 6.87 11.16
CA ALA A 173 2.28 6.13 9.90
C ALA A 173 3.68 6.30 9.26
N SER A 174 4.27 7.49 9.36
CA SER A 174 5.64 7.74 8.88
C SER A 174 6.68 6.92 9.65
N TYR A 175 6.57 6.90 10.98
CA TYR A 175 7.46 6.10 11.85
C TYR A 175 7.32 4.61 11.54
N ILE A 176 6.09 4.11 11.49
CA ILE A 176 5.78 2.70 11.22
C ILE A 176 6.34 2.27 9.85
N TYR A 177 6.14 3.08 8.81
CA TYR A 177 6.69 2.77 7.48
C TYR A 177 8.22 2.75 7.48
N SER A 178 8.86 3.70 8.17
CA SER A 178 10.31 3.75 8.31
C SER A 178 10.84 2.54 9.08
N HIS A 179 10.14 2.13 10.14
CA HIS A 179 10.45 0.92 10.90
C HIS A 179 10.39 -0.34 10.03
N TYR A 180 9.31 -0.54 9.28
CA TYR A 180 9.20 -1.68 8.35
C TYR A 180 10.27 -1.65 7.28
N SER A 181 10.62 -0.47 6.78
CA SER A 181 11.68 -0.32 5.79
C SER A 181 13.04 -0.74 6.35
N ALA A 182 13.35 -0.34 7.58
CA ALA A 182 14.61 -0.71 8.24
C ALA A 182 14.72 -2.23 8.46
N HIS A 183 13.61 -2.89 8.77
CA HIS A 183 13.57 -4.35 8.98
C HIS A 183 13.42 -5.16 7.67
N SER A 184 13.02 -4.52 6.57
CA SER A 184 12.92 -5.18 5.25
C SER A 184 14.26 -5.29 4.54
N HIS A 185 15.29 -4.64 5.05
CA HIS A 185 16.65 -4.64 4.50
C HIS A 185 17.63 -4.98 5.62
N PRO A 186 18.81 -5.54 5.29
CA PRO A 186 19.85 -5.83 6.30
C PRO A 186 20.53 -4.52 6.76
N SER A 187 19.73 -3.62 7.34
CA SER A 187 20.22 -2.39 7.95
C SER A 187 20.85 -2.70 9.32
N PHE A 188 21.79 -1.86 9.77
CA PHE A 188 22.34 -2.00 11.12
C PHE A 188 21.24 -2.04 12.20
N LEU A 189 20.24 -1.17 12.06
CA LEU A 189 19.14 -1.09 13.03
C LEU A 189 18.26 -2.35 13.01
N GLY A 190 17.96 -2.88 11.82
CA GLY A 190 17.19 -4.12 11.67
C GLY A 190 17.92 -5.32 12.28
N VAL A 191 19.23 -5.43 12.03
CA VAL A 191 20.07 -6.50 12.60
C VAL A 191 20.17 -6.36 14.13
N LYS A 192 20.37 -5.14 14.62
CA LYS A 192 20.44 -4.86 16.07
C LYS A 192 19.13 -5.23 16.79
N HIS A 193 17.99 -4.82 16.25
CA HIS A 193 16.70 -5.15 16.85
C HIS A 193 16.42 -6.66 16.83
N PHE A 194 16.85 -7.35 15.76
CA PHE A 194 16.75 -8.81 15.71
C PHE A 194 17.60 -9.48 16.81
N GLU A 195 18.83 -8.98 17.02
CA GLU A 195 19.70 -9.46 18.09
C GLU A 195 19.08 -9.21 19.46
N GLU A 196 18.61 -7.99 19.73
CA GLU A 196 17.95 -7.62 20.98
C GLU A 196 16.74 -8.51 21.25
N MET A 197 15.87 -8.72 20.28
CA MET A 197 14.71 -9.60 20.37
C MET A 197 15.11 -11.03 20.72
N TYR A 198 16.11 -11.57 20.02
CA TYR A 198 16.56 -12.96 20.21
C TYR A 198 17.13 -13.20 21.59
N TYR A 199 17.85 -12.22 22.19
CA TYR A 199 18.43 -12.33 23.51
C TYR A 199 17.49 -11.96 24.66
N SER A 200 16.56 -11.04 24.44
CA SER A 200 15.60 -10.61 25.47
C SER A 200 14.44 -11.58 25.68
N LYS A 201 14.23 -12.51 24.75
CA LYS A 201 13.06 -13.41 24.69
C LYS A 201 11.72 -12.66 24.58
N ASP A 202 11.74 -11.49 23.91
CA ASP A 202 10.57 -10.65 23.69
C ASP A 202 9.90 -10.93 22.32
N GLU A 203 10.18 -12.11 21.72
CA GLU A 203 9.64 -12.51 20.42
C GLU A 203 8.11 -12.41 20.39
N ASP A 204 7.46 -12.78 21.47
CA ASP A 204 5.99 -12.73 21.59
C ASP A 204 5.47 -11.29 21.54
N LEU A 205 6.21 -10.33 22.12
CA LEU A 205 5.84 -8.91 22.10
C LEU A 205 5.93 -8.34 20.68
N PHE A 206 7.05 -8.60 19.99
CA PHE A 206 7.22 -8.16 18.60
C PHE A 206 6.19 -8.81 17.67
N MET A 207 5.93 -10.11 17.86
CA MET A 207 4.93 -10.81 17.06
C MET A 207 3.53 -10.24 17.28
N LYS A 208 3.18 -9.93 18.53
CA LYS A 208 1.91 -9.30 18.88
C LYS A 208 1.76 -7.96 18.16
N GLU A 209 2.76 -7.10 18.19
CA GLU A 209 2.75 -5.80 17.50
C GLU A 209 2.54 -5.97 16.00
N ILE A 210 3.27 -6.87 15.34
CA ILE A 210 3.12 -7.17 13.91
C ILE A 210 1.70 -7.61 13.58
N LEU A 211 1.12 -8.51 14.38
CA LEU A 211 -0.24 -9.02 14.16
C LEU A 211 -1.30 -7.93 14.38
N GLU A 212 -1.10 -7.05 15.35
CA GLU A 212 -1.98 -5.90 15.58
C GLU A 212 -2.01 -4.97 14.35
N TYR A 213 -0.85 -4.58 13.81
CA TYR A 213 -0.79 -3.77 12.60
C TYR A 213 -1.36 -4.50 11.38
N ALA A 214 -1.07 -5.79 11.24
CA ALA A 214 -1.65 -6.59 10.17
C ALA A 214 -3.19 -6.57 10.23
N CYS A 215 -3.78 -6.76 11.41
CA CYS A 215 -5.23 -6.70 11.60
C CYS A 215 -5.80 -5.32 11.27
N ILE A 216 -5.12 -4.22 11.65
CA ILE A 216 -5.55 -2.86 11.33
C ILE A 216 -5.57 -2.66 9.81
N TYR A 217 -4.49 -3.00 9.10
CA TYR A 217 -4.41 -2.78 7.66
C TYR A 217 -5.38 -3.65 6.89
N LEU A 218 -5.49 -4.92 7.25
CA LEU A 218 -6.43 -5.86 6.62
C LEU A 218 -7.87 -5.46 6.87
N GLY A 219 -8.22 -5.11 8.12
CA GLY A 219 -9.56 -4.64 8.45
C GLY A 219 -9.93 -3.35 7.72
N ARG A 220 -8.98 -2.40 7.61
CA ARG A 220 -9.19 -1.17 6.85
C ARG A 220 -9.37 -1.46 5.36
N PHE A 221 -8.53 -2.32 4.78
CA PHE A 221 -8.67 -2.71 3.38
C PHE A 221 -10.02 -3.38 3.11
N MET A 222 -10.43 -4.29 3.96
CA MET A 222 -11.75 -4.96 3.83
C MET A 222 -12.90 -3.96 3.87
N LYS A 223 -12.87 -3.03 4.83
CA LYS A 223 -13.86 -1.95 4.90
C LYS A 223 -13.90 -1.14 3.62
N ASP A 224 -12.75 -0.64 3.16
CA ASP A 224 -12.64 0.19 1.97
C ASP A 224 -13.08 -0.57 0.70
N PHE A 225 -12.73 -1.85 0.59
CA PHE A 225 -13.12 -2.70 -0.53
C PHE A 225 -14.62 -2.96 -0.56
N CYS A 226 -15.23 -3.25 0.60
CA CYS A 226 -16.67 -3.47 0.70
C CYS A 226 -17.48 -2.20 0.39
N ILE A 227 -17.00 -1.03 0.80
CA ILE A 227 -17.61 0.26 0.43
C ILE A 227 -17.49 0.51 -1.07
N TYR A 228 -16.34 0.22 -1.66
CA TYR A 228 -16.09 0.39 -3.10
C TYR A 228 -16.95 -0.56 -3.96
N LYS A 229 -17.23 -1.77 -3.49
CA LYS A 229 -17.99 -2.80 -4.20
C LYS A 229 -19.35 -3.02 -3.51
N ASP A 230 -20.39 -2.38 -4.02
CA ASP A 230 -21.77 -2.47 -3.49
C ASP A 230 -22.25 -3.92 -3.28
N SER A 231 -21.81 -4.85 -4.14
CA SER A 231 -22.16 -6.28 -4.02
C SER A 231 -21.66 -6.92 -2.72
N TYR A 232 -20.68 -6.33 -2.04
CA TYR A 232 -20.16 -6.80 -0.75
C TYR A 232 -20.67 -5.97 0.44
N GLN A 233 -21.46 -4.93 0.20
CA GLN A 233 -21.96 -4.03 1.26
C GLN A 233 -22.85 -4.79 2.27
N SER A 234 -23.68 -5.71 1.80
CA SER A 234 -24.52 -6.53 2.67
C SER A 234 -23.69 -7.43 3.58
N PHE A 235 -22.65 -8.06 3.05
CA PHE A 235 -21.71 -8.86 3.84
C PHE A 235 -20.97 -7.99 4.87
N TYR A 236 -20.49 -6.82 4.46
CA TYR A 236 -19.83 -5.88 5.38
C TYR A 236 -20.76 -5.48 6.52
N ASN A 237 -22.03 -5.17 6.22
CA ASN A 237 -23.01 -4.76 7.24
C ASN A 237 -23.31 -5.87 8.26
N GLN A 238 -23.25 -7.15 7.86
CA GLN A 238 -23.39 -8.29 8.77
C GLN A 238 -22.17 -8.44 9.69
N GLU A 239 -20.98 -8.26 9.17
CA GLU A 239 -19.71 -8.45 9.89
C GLU A 239 -19.14 -7.16 10.48
N ALA A 240 -19.69 -5.99 10.13
CA ALA A 240 -19.16 -4.68 10.52
C ALA A 240 -19.02 -4.52 12.04
N SER A 241 -19.96 -5.08 12.81
CA SER A 241 -19.88 -5.05 14.28
C SER A 241 -18.64 -5.77 14.79
N ASN A 242 -18.34 -6.96 14.27
CA ASN A 242 -17.18 -7.74 14.66
C ASN A 242 -15.89 -7.06 14.25
N ILE A 243 -15.79 -6.59 12.99
CA ILE A 243 -14.62 -5.91 12.45
C ILE A 243 -14.36 -4.60 13.19
N ASN A 244 -15.39 -3.78 13.42
CA ASN A 244 -15.26 -2.51 14.14
C ASN A 244 -14.90 -2.74 15.61
N ASN A 245 -15.41 -3.77 16.27
CA ASN A 245 -15.04 -4.13 17.63
C ASN A 245 -13.55 -4.53 17.72
N ILE A 246 -13.07 -5.33 16.78
CA ILE A 246 -11.65 -5.71 16.71
C ILE A 246 -10.78 -4.47 16.49
N LEU A 247 -11.10 -3.66 15.50
CA LEU A 247 -10.36 -2.43 15.18
C LEU A 247 -10.35 -1.45 16.36
N SER A 248 -11.50 -1.23 17.00
CA SER A 248 -11.61 -0.32 18.15
C SER A 248 -10.76 -0.81 19.34
N ARG A 249 -10.76 -2.11 19.61
CA ARG A 249 -9.91 -2.69 20.67
C ARG A 249 -8.43 -2.50 20.38
N ILE A 250 -7.99 -2.74 19.14
CA ILE A 250 -6.60 -2.59 18.74
C ILE A 250 -6.18 -1.13 18.85
N ILE A 251 -7.00 -0.19 18.37
CA ILE A 251 -6.73 1.26 18.45
C ILE A 251 -6.66 1.72 19.93
N GLN A 252 -7.55 1.23 20.79
CA GLN A 252 -7.52 1.54 22.23
C GLN A 252 -6.25 1.02 22.90
N ILE A 253 -5.81 -0.18 22.56
CA ILE A 253 -4.56 -0.74 23.08
C ILE A 253 -3.39 0.16 22.69
N GLN A 254 -3.31 0.61 21.44
CA GLN A 254 -2.25 1.50 20.96
C GLN A 254 -2.26 2.89 21.62
N GLN A 255 -3.44 3.44 21.93
CA GLN A 255 -3.57 4.71 22.60
C GLN A 255 -3.18 4.63 24.10
N ASN A 256 -3.37 3.47 24.72
CA ASN A 256 -3.05 3.24 26.13
C ASN A 256 -1.60 2.79 26.34
N THR A 257 -0.93 2.30 25.31
CA THR A 257 0.52 2.07 25.30
C THR A 257 1.25 3.30 24.77
N ASN A 258 1.13 4.43 25.50
CA ASN A 258 1.97 5.61 25.25
C ASN A 258 3.44 5.21 25.47
N PHE A 259 4.16 4.95 24.38
CA PHE A 259 5.61 4.98 24.30
C PHE A 259 6.08 6.32 23.73
#